data_0e5c53a149b41def817de2b2cfe33bc3
#
_entry.id   0e5c53a149b41def817de2b2cfe33bc3
#
_cell.length_a   1.000
_cell.length_b   1.000
_cell.length_c   1.000
_cell.angle_alpha   90.00
_cell.angle_beta   90.00
_cell.angle_gamma   90.00
#
_symmetry.space_group_name_H-M   'P 1'
#
loop_
_entity.id
_entity.type
_entity.pdbx_description
1 polymer ?
#
loop_
_entity_poly.entity_id
_entity_poly.type
_entity_poly.pdbx_seq_one_letter_code
_entity_poly.pdbx_strand_id
1 'polypeptide(L)'
;MRRSTFLAAATATALSVTLFTGFTPAQADSATSGPVLSGADGSYSQPGMLFVTAHSDSPLTHITAHFYPLDAPDGAPEAGSTEDFTQYSGQDATSGTWRAPVHLADLGDYRIAVDLQDASGATVTGALSPYTLAYRTIVTISDLTATPSVPDYLHQQVSVTGTVLADDPRHPDAPAPADGLPVDIETGRGRVSATTAADGRFTAAFVPVQTSIDLTVAPQASDAYPGAIDVMAPKQYLHTTQAPVRFTASTHALNLKQGATGTVTGHAEIQTSTGWQPLPHTAITLSDLGPNGLPDFPLAETTTDSQGTYTLPVSSYNAAPTAELMAGTAYMPFQQTTTEPFSLHVACTTHIEMSTSLNDNSTLTAFGSVYYEDARAHWPAKPTVTLQYSKDGKSGWKNATTIPIKIRYNKPQFAEDFARTVTTPNTNAYWRARFNGNPDLATSTTKPVHLYRYATRITGFRAHPDPVRKSQPISFGGTLQYKKGTTWQPLDSGSPTLYFKPRGSTTYHYVCELDSDKHGHLIGMVTAEKDGTWAIALSRETGAHYLRSAQVTDYVDVR
;
A
#
# COMPACT_ATOMS: atom_id res chain seq x y z
N MET A 1 17.54 7.11 -6.64
CA MET A 1 18.46 8.25 -6.45
C MET A 1 17.87 9.50 -7.09
N ARG A 2 17.25 10.36 -6.30
CA ARG A 2 17.06 11.81 -6.55
C ARG A 2 16.55 12.39 -5.24
N ARG A 3 17.45 13.03 -4.54
CA ARG A 3 17.18 13.79 -3.30
C ARG A 3 16.48 15.08 -3.69
N SER A 4 15.29 15.32 -3.15
CA SER A 4 14.62 16.62 -3.20
C SER A 4 14.89 17.31 -1.86
N THR A 5 15.77 18.29 -1.92
CA THR A 5 16.04 19.26 -0.85
C THR A 5 14.92 20.29 -0.84
N PHE A 6 14.13 20.35 0.24
CA PHE A 6 13.26 21.47 0.51
C PHE A 6 14.09 22.62 1.08
N LEU A 7 14.18 23.70 0.33
CA LEU A 7 14.78 24.97 0.74
C LEU A 7 13.67 25.81 1.39
N ALA A 8 13.76 26.05 2.68
CA ALA A 8 12.93 27.03 3.36
C ALA A 8 13.45 28.44 3.00
N ALA A 9 12.65 29.20 2.27
CA ALA A 9 12.93 30.59 1.98
C ALA A 9 12.45 31.45 3.15
N ALA A 10 13.39 31.98 3.92
CA ALA A 10 13.14 33.06 4.84
C ALA A 10 13.10 34.37 4.06
N THR A 11 11.93 34.98 3.96
CA THR A 11 11.75 36.32 3.39
C THR A 11 12.16 37.37 4.44
N ALA A 12 13.33 37.88 4.30
CA ALA A 12 13.76 39.09 4.99
C ALA A 12 13.22 40.30 4.23
N THR A 13 12.27 41.03 4.81
CA THR A 13 11.78 42.30 4.30
C THR A 13 12.84 43.35 4.60
N ALA A 14 13.59 43.75 3.60
CA ALA A 14 14.51 44.89 3.71
C ALA A 14 13.71 46.19 3.60
N LEU A 15 13.72 46.99 4.66
CA LEU A 15 13.20 48.33 4.69
C LEU A 15 14.21 49.24 3.96
N SER A 16 13.85 49.68 2.78
CA SER A 16 14.66 50.67 2.01
C SER A 16 14.43 52.07 2.59
N VAL A 17 15.46 52.57 3.27
CA VAL A 17 15.54 53.99 3.65
C VAL A 17 15.99 54.77 2.43
N THR A 18 15.09 55.58 1.89
CA THR A 18 15.41 56.59 0.85
C THR A 18 15.94 57.84 1.51
N LEU A 19 17.22 58.10 1.41
CA LEU A 19 17.80 59.39 1.79
C LEU A 19 17.37 60.45 0.75
N PHE A 20 16.55 61.41 1.22
CA PHE A 20 16.40 62.70 0.54
C PHE A 20 17.45 63.67 1.06
N THR A 21 18.40 64.02 0.23
CA THR A 21 19.32 65.14 0.48
C THR A 21 18.73 66.43 -0.12
N GLY A 22 18.65 67.43 0.69
CA GLY A 22 18.67 68.81 0.26
C GLY A 22 17.38 69.60 0.46
N PHE A 23 17.15 70.10 1.68
CA PHE A 23 16.53 71.40 1.91
C PHE A 23 17.25 72.12 3.06
N THR A 24 17.71 73.33 2.80
CA THR A 24 18.23 74.25 3.81
C THR A 24 17.17 74.48 4.90
N PRO A 25 17.53 74.48 6.20
CA PRO A 25 16.56 74.76 7.25
C PRO A 25 16.20 76.26 7.21
N ALA A 26 14.98 76.60 6.82
CA ALA A 26 14.34 77.76 7.36
C ALA A 26 14.19 77.49 8.88
N GLN A 27 14.75 78.34 9.70
CA GLN A 27 14.45 78.41 11.13
C GLN A 27 12.96 78.62 11.29
N ALA A 28 12.21 77.52 11.42
CA ALA A 28 10.86 77.57 11.96
C ALA A 28 11.01 77.56 13.47
N ASP A 29 10.41 78.52 14.11
CA ASP A 29 10.15 78.50 15.53
C ASP A 29 9.75 77.09 15.93
N SER A 30 10.43 76.53 16.96
CA SER A 30 10.09 75.26 17.55
C SER A 30 8.67 75.39 18.13
N ALA A 31 7.65 75.08 17.32
CA ALA A 31 6.35 74.81 17.88
C ALA A 31 6.57 73.58 18.76
N THR A 32 6.52 73.73 20.07
CA THR A 32 6.51 72.65 21.03
C THR A 32 5.44 71.69 20.58
N SER A 33 5.85 70.47 20.14
CA SER A 33 4.88 69.44 19.81
C SER A 33 4.18 69.03 21.06
N GLY A 34 2.87 69.20 21.10
CA GLY A 34 2.04 68.82 22.26
C GLY A 34 2.11 67.31 22.50
N PRO A 35 1.49 66.84 23.58
CA PRO A 35 1.50 65.44 23.95
C PRO A 35 0.91 64.56 22.86
N VAL A 36 1.51 63.38 22.65
CA VAL A 36 1.11 62.37 21.64
C VAL A 36 0.86 61.05 22.31
N LEU A 37 -0.32 60.48 22.08
CA LEU A 37 -0.66 59.13 22.48
C LEU A 37 -0.05 58.13 21.53
N SER A 38 0.77 57.20 22.02
CA SER A 38 1.28 56.07 21.23
C SER A 38 0.34 54.87 21.28
N GLY A 39 -0.37 54.69 22.41
CA GLY A 39 -1.38 53.65 22.59
C GLY A 39 -1.83 53.53 24.03
N ALA A 40 -2.98 52.93 24.24
CA ALA A 40 -3.51 52.56 25.54
C ALA A 40 -4.15 51.18 25.42
N ASP A 41 -3.79 50.25 26.31
CA ASP A 41 -4.29 48.88 26.35
C ASP A 41 -4.38 48.33 27.76
N GLY A 42 -5.12 47.24 27.92
CA GLY A 42 -5.18 46.47 29.16
C GLY A 42 -4.09 45.39 29.24
N SER A 43 -3.92 44.83 30.41
CA SER A 43 -3.02 43.70 30.63
C SER A 43 -3.78 42.45 31.04
N TYR A 44 -3.54 41.35 30.33
CA TYR A 44 -4.07 40.04 30.74
C TYR A 44 -3.47 39.50 32.05
N SER A 45 -2.30 39.97 32.46
CA SER A 45 -1.66 39.53 33.70
C SER A 45 -2.07 40.41 34.90
N GLN A 46 -2.73 41.54 34.66
CA GLN A 46 -3.22 42.47 35.67
C GLN A 46 -4.61 42.96 35.26
N PRO A 47 -5.65 42.15 35.53
CA PRO A 47 -7.02 42.50 35.16
C PRO A 47 -7.42 43.82 35.83
N GLY A 48 -8.15 44.65 35.10
CA GLY A 48 -8.54 45.97 35.58
C GLY A 48 -7.44 47.04 35.63
N MET A 49 -6.27 46.79 35.01
CA MET A 49 -5.21 47.79 34.84
C MET A 49 -5.15 48.27 33.39
N LEU A 50 -5.12 49.58 33.21
CA LEU A 50 -4.86 50.22 31.92
C LEU A 50 -3.42 50.71 31.88
N PHE A 51 -2.75 50.51 30.75
CA PHE A 51 -1.42 51.05 30.44
C PHE A 51 -1.55 52.04 29.28
N VAL A 52 -1.08 53.27 29.51
CA VAL A 52 -1.05 54.35 28.52
C VAL A 52 0.39 54.67 28.19
N THR A 53 0.77 54.54 26.91
CA THR A 53 2.09 54.95 26.42
C THR A 53 1.96 56.25 25.63
N ALA A 54 2.69 57.25 26.08
CA ALA A 54 2.63 58.57 25.50
C ALA A 54 3.99 59.31 25.55
N HIS A 55 4.14 60.39 24.80
CA HIS A 55 5.30 61.24 24.85
C HIS A 55 4.92 62.72 24.57
N SER A 56 5.71 63.65 25.09
CA SER A 56 5.59 65.09 24.88
C SER A 56 6.95 65.76 25.04
N ASP A 57 7.12 66.93 24.51
CA ASP A 57 8.33 67.75 24.70
C ASP A 57 8.47 68.30 26.12
N SER A 58 7.37 68.32 26.90
CA SER A 58 7.31 68.71 28.29
C SER A 58 6.74 67.55 29.14
N PRO A 59 7.09 67.47 30.43
CA PRO A 59 6.57 66.40 31.30
C PRO A 59 5.02 66.38 31.29
N LEU A 60 4.47 65.15 31.09
CA LEU A 60 3.03 64.92 31.19
C LEU A 60 2.58 65.16 32.65
N THR A 61 1.55 65.96 32.82
CA THR A 61 1.01 66.32 34.12
C THR A 61 -0.36 65.75 34.45
N HIS A 62 -1.17 65.55 33.40
CA HIS A 62 -2.47 64.87 33.49
C HIS A 62 -2.70 63.93 32.39
N ILE A 63 -3.21 62.75 32.74
CA ILE A 63 -3.67 61.70 31.82
C ILE A 63 -5.06 61.31 32.31
N THR A 64 -6.06 61.35 31.41
CA THR A 64 -7.40 60.83 31.69
C THR A 64 -7.78 59.88 30.59
N ALA A 65 -8.22 58.68 30.94
CA ALA A 65 -8.73 57.71 29.98
C ALA A 65 -10.23 57.53 30.14
N HIS A 66 -10.92 57.56 29.01
CA HIS A 66 -12.37 57.39 28.88
C HIS A 66 -12.69 56.08 28.18
N PHE A 67 -13.68 55.35 28.68
CA PHE A 67 -14.04 54.03 28.18
C PHE A 67 -15.43 54.04 27.55
N TYR A 68 -15.53 53.53 26.32
CA TYR A 68 -16.78 53.41 25.57
C TYR A 68 -16.98 51.95 25.18
N PRO A 69 -18.16 51.33 25.43
CA PRO A 69 -18.42 49.97 24.99
C PRO A 69 -18.09 49.81 23.49
N LEU A 70 -17.43 48.73 23.12
CA LEU A 70 -16.94 48.55 21.74
C LEU A 70 -18.06 48.60 20.70
N ASP A 71 -19.24 48.06 21.06
CA ASP A 71 -20.43 47.99 20.19
C ASP A 71 -21.33 49.25 20.28
N ALA A 72 -20.94 50.25 21.09
CA ALA A 72 -21.74 51.44 21.24
C ALA A 72 -21.61 52.36 20.00
N PRO A 73 -22.72 53.02 19.58
CA PRO A 73 -22.68 53.95 18.46
C PRO A 73 -21.83 55.20 18.82
N ASP A 74 -21.35 55.90 17.80
CA ASP A 74 -20.59 57.13 17.98
C ASP A 74 -21.44 58.17 18.72
N GLY A 75 -20.83 58.77 19.76
CA GLY A 75 -21.51 59.73 20.64
C GLY A 75 -22.29 59.09 21.79
N ALA A 76 -22.16 57.78 21.99
CA ALA A 76 -22.68 57.16 23.21
C ALA A 76 -22.00 57.71 24.45
N PRO A 77 -22.69 57.73 25.62
CA PRO A 77 -22.07 58.11 26.87
C PRO A 77 -20.91 57.19 27.23
N GLU A 78 -19.90 57.72 27.87
CA GLU A 78 -18.82 56.91 28.45
C GLU A 78 -19.34 55.96 29.52
N ALA A 79 -18.73 54.77 29.60
CA ALA A 79 -19.02 53.78 30.65
C ALA A 79 -18.27 54.09 31.94
N GLY A 80 -17.22 54.89 31.86
CA GLY A 80 -16.40 55.31 32.97
C GLY A 80 -15.10 55.93 32.50
N SER A 81 -14.36 56.49 33.44
CA SER A 81 -13.05 57.11 33.23
C SER A 81 -12.09 56.81 34.37
N THR A 82 -10.79 56.97 34.14
CA THR A 82 -9.76 56.90 35.17
C THR A 82 -8.71 58.00 34.94
N GLU A 83 -8.23 58.58 36.03
CA GLU A 83 -7.19 59.62 36.05
C GLU A 83 -6.02 59.30 37.00
N ASP A 84 -6.13 58.23 37.78
CA ASP A 84 -5.16 57.84 38.81
C ASP A 84 -3.90 57.20 38.24
N PHE A 85 -3.29 57.86 37.25
CA PHE A 85 -2.13 57.33 36.54
C PHE A 85 -0.83 57.47 37.31
N THR A 86 -0.05 56.42 37.41
CA THR A 86 1.31 56.41 37.95
C THR A 86 2.25 55.95 36.85
N GLN A 87 3.43 56.59 36.74
CA GLN A 87 4.43 56.17 35.76
C GLN A 87 4.92 54.76 36.08
N TYR A 88 4.78 53.87 35.12
CA TYR A 88 5.15 52.45 35.20
C TYR A 88 6.55 52.19 34.61
N SER A 89 6.87 52.83 33.47
CA SER A 89 8.18 52.74 32.81
C SER A 89 8.47 54.03 32.05
N GLY A 90 9.76 54.31 31.83
CA GLY A 90 10.26 55.51 31.20
C GLY A 90 11.40 56.14 32.03
N GLN A 91 12.24 56.96 31.39
CA GLN A 91 13.36 57.64 32.07
C GLN A 91 12.93 58.91 32.81
N ASP A 92 11.90 59.56 32.27
CA ASP A 92 11.34 60.77 32.82
C ASP A 92 9.84 60.93 32.45
N ALA A 93 9.19 61.98 32.90
CA ALA A 93 7.78 62.20 32.63
C ALA A 93 7.46 62.75 31.22
N THR A 94 8.46 62.92 30.33
CA THR A 94 8.25 63.36 28.94
C THR A 94 7.95 62.19 28.01
N SER A 95 8.36 60.97 28.36
CA SER A 95 8.12 59.77 27.53
C SER A 95 8.10 58.54 28.41
N GLY A 96 7.08 57.70 28.26
CA GLY A 96 6.95 56.47 29.04
C GLY A 96 5.60 55.79 28.93
N THR A 97 5.40 54.84 29.82
CA THR A 97 4.14 54.15 30.02
C THR A 97 3.63 54.47 31.44
N TRP A 98 2.40 54.87 31.53
CA TRP A 98 1.68 55.08 32.77
C TRP A 98 0.62 54.02 32.96
N ARG A 99 0.31 53.65 34.20
CA ARG A 99 -0.73 52.70 34.52
C ARG A 99 -1.72 53.29 35.51
N ALA A 100 -2.98 52.91 35.34
CA ALA A 100 -4.05 53.25 36.27
C ALA A 100 -5.00 52.10 36.51
N PRO A 101 -5.60 51.94 37.69
CA PRO A 101 -6.70 51.01 37.87
C PRO A 101 -7.93 51.51 37.10
N VAL A 102 -8.70 50.59 36.59
CA VAL A 102 -9.96 50.83 35.88
C VAL A 102 -11.09 50.22 36.68
N HIS A 103 -12.13 50.99 36.92
CA HIS A 103 -13.33 50.57 37.65
C HIS A 103 -14.56 50.81 36.78
N LEU A 104 -15.03 49.76 36.07
CA LEU A 104 -16.25 49.79 35.28
C LEU A 104 -17.30 48.88 35.89
N ALA A 105 -18.58 49.26 35.72
CA ALA A 105 -19.70 48.49 36.25
C ALA A 105 -19.88 47.15 35.54
N ASP A 106 -19.68 47.14 34.21
CA ASP A 106 -19.94 45.99 33.37
C ASP A 106 -18.64 45.42 32.80
N LEU A 107 -18.59 44.09 32.68
CA LEU A 107 -17.53 43.39 31.94
C LEU A 107 -17.77 43.55 30.44
N GLY A 108 -16.71 43.68 29.65
CA GLY A 108 -16.81 43.81 28.19
C GLY A 108 -15.53 44.30 27.55
N ASP A 109 -15.61 44.59 26.27
CA ASP A 109 -14.54 45.21 25.51
C ASP A 109 -14.87 46.69 25.29
N TYR A 110 -13.88 47.55 25.53
CA TYR A 110 -14.07 48.99 25.50
C TYR A 110 -13.08 49.67 24.56
N ARG A 111 -13.56 50.64 23.78
CA ARG A 111 -12.71 51.61 23.09
C ARG A 111 -12.16 52.56 24.13
N ILE A 112 -10.90 52.98 23.95
CA ILE A 112 -10.19 53.86 24.86
C ILE A 112 -9.93 55.17 24.15
N ALA A 113 -10.39 56.29 24.75
CA ALA A 113 -10.00 57.64 24.37
C ALA A 113 -9.18 58.25 25.49
N VAL A 114 -8.11 58.95 25.20
CA VAL A 114 -7.18 59.48 26.21
C VAL A 114 -7.01 60.98 26.00
N ASP A 115 -7.18 61.69 27.09
CA ASP A 115 -6.83 63.11 27.23
C ASP A 115 -5.43 63.20 27.85
N LEU A 116 -4.59 64.02 27.27
CA LEU A 116 -3.21 64.25 27.72
C LEU A 116 -2.99 65.73 27.91
N GLN A 117 -2.31 66.12 28.99
CA GLN A 117 -1.84 67.49 29.25
C GLN A 117 -0.37 67.45 29.72
N ASP A 118 0.43 68.34 29.23
CA ASP A 118 1.82 68.48 29.68
C ASP A 118 2.05 69.75 30.48
N ALA A 119 3.24 69.94 31.06
CA ALA A 119 3.62 71.03 31.91
C ALA A 119 3.70 72.37 31.14
N SER A 120 3.70 72.41 29.85
CA SER A 120 3.61 73.62 29.05
C SER A 120 2.17 74.11 28.87
N GLY A 121 1.17 73.30 29.30
CA GLY A 121 -0.24 73.53 29.12
C GLY A 121 -0.76 73.06 27.73
N ALA A 122 0.05 72.39 26.91
CA ALA A 122 -0.41 71.77 25.68
C ALA A 122 -1.30 70.57 25.98
N THR A 123 -2.42 70.45 25.27
CA THR A 123 -3.43 69.38 25.48
C THR A 123 -3.77 68.68 24.20
N VAL A 124 -4.04 67.38 24.33
CA VAL A 124 -4.69 66.54 23.31
C VAL A 124 -5.92 65.95 23.97
N THR A 125 -7.07 66.07 23.34
CA THR A 125 -8.34 65.59 23.92
C THR A 125 -8.94 64.52 23.01
N GLY A 126 -9.42 63.43 23.61
CA GLY A 126 -10.13 62.34 22.94
C GLY A 126 -9.26 61.55 21.94
N ALA A 127 -7.94 61.47 22.16
CA ALA A 127 -7.07 60.68 21.33
C ALA A 127 -7.46 59.19 21.44
N LEU A 128 -7.91 58.60 20.33
CA LEU A 128 -8.32 57.21 20.30
C LEU A 128 -7.10 56.29 20.29
N SER A 129 -7.10 55.31 21.20
CA SER A 129 -6.14 54.21 21.14
C SER A 129 -6.43 53.27 19.97
N PRO A 130 -5.40 52.76 19.28
CA PRO A 130 -5.58 51.70 18.31
C PRO A 130 -5.94 50.36 18.96
N TYR A 131 -5.86 50.27 20.29
CA TYR A 131 -6.14 49.04 21.05
C TYR A 131 -7.42 49.21 21.87
N THR A 132 -7.99 48.11 22.34
CA THR A 132 -9.17 48.06 23.19
C THR A 132 -8.80 47.55 24.57
N LEU A 133 -9.56 47.96 25.58
CA LEU A 133 -9.50 47.36 26.92
C LEU A 133 -10.44 46.14 26.95
N ALA A 134 -9.86 44.95 27.14
CA ALA A 134 -10.61 43.76 27.48
C ALA A 134 -10.84 43.74 29.02
N TYR A 135 -11.92 44.35 29.47
CA TYR A 135 -12.30 44.39 30.89
C TYR A 135 -13.10 43.14 31.21
N ARG A 136 -12.41 42.03 31.47
CA ARG A 136 -12.99 40.69 31.58
C ARG A 136 -12.44 39.95 32.77
N THR A 137 -13.20 38.99 33.29
CA THR A 137 -12.71 38.04 34.30
C THR A 137 -11.58 37.21 33.71
N ILE A 138 -10.47 37.17 34.39
CA ILE A 138 -9.33 36.32 34.06
C ILE A 138 -9.40 35.09 34.94
N VAL A 139 -9.28 33.90 34.32
CA VAL A 139 -9.26 32.64 35.06
C VAL A 139 -7.86 32.07 35.06
N THR A 140 -7.46 31.54 36.21
CA THR A 140 -6.21 30.80 36.35
C THR A 140 -6.50 29.40 36.86
N ILE A 141 -5.81 28.43 36.32
CA ILE A 141 -5.92 27.03 36.72
C ILE A 141 -4.68 26.64 37.48
N SER A 142 -4.86 26.15 38.70
CA SER A 142 -3.79 25.66 39.57
C SER A 142 -4.01 24.20 39.95
N ASP A 143 -3.00 23.59 40.54
CA ASP A 143 -3.04 22.23 41.11
C ASP A 143 -3.50 21.15 40.14
N LEU A 144 -3.22 21.34 38.83
CA LEU A 144 -3.57 20.35 37.81
C LEU A 144 -2.82 19.07 38.08
N THR A 145 -3.56 17.99 38.32
CA THR A 145 -2.99 16.65 38.56
C THR A 145 -3.75 15.60 37.79
N ALA A 146 -3.02 14.57 37.35
CA ALA A 146 -3.58 13.37 36.72
C ALA A 146 -3.24 12.14 37.57
N THR A 147 -4.22 11.32 37.87
CA THR A 147 -4.05 10.11 38.70
C THR A 147 -4.69 8.89 38.01
N PRO A 148 -3.94 7.81 37.77
CA PRO A 148 -2.50 7.70 37.98
C PRO A 148 -1.70 8.60 37.04
N SER A 149 -0.54 9.08 37.48
CA SER A 149 0.35 9.89 36.65
C SER A 149 1.03 9.09 35.50
N VAL A 150 1.09 7.79 35.66
CA VAL A 150 1.58 6.84 34.65
C VAL A 150 0.57 5.68 34.59
N PRO A 151 -0.48 5.79 33.78
CA PRO A 151 -1.47 4.73 33.62
C PRO A 151 -0.87 3.52 32.89
N ASP A 152 -1.31 2.33 33.28
CA ASP A 152 -0.89 1.06 32.73
C ASP A 152 -2.09 0.19 32.31
N TYR A 153 -1.83 -1.04 31.86
CA TYR A 153 -2.88 -1.95 31.40
C TYR A 153 -3.94 -2.27 32.47
N LEU A 154 -3.57 -2.32 33.75
CA LEU A 154 -4.48 -2.60 34.86
C LEU A 154 -5.19 -1.34 35.38
N HIS A 155 -4.59 -0.17 35.21
CA HIS A 155 -5.06 1.13 35.71
C HIS A 155 -5.18 2.11 34.55
N GLN A 156 -6.13 1.85 33.64
CA GLN A 156 -6.27 2.61 32.39
C GLN A 156 -7.01 3.94 32.56
N GLN A 157 -7.93 4.02 33.53
CA GLN A 157 -8.69 5.23 33.75
C GLN A 157 -7.87 6.28 34.49
N VAL A 158 -7.76 7.46 33.89
CA VAL A 158 -7.08 8.63 34.48
C VAL A 158 -8.11 9.62 34.97
N SER A 159 -8.00 10.03 36.23
CA SER A 159 -8.75 11.14 36.80
C SER A 159 -7.89 12.39 36.76
N VAL A 160 -8.40 13.45 36.14
CA VAL A 160 -7.77 14.78 36.11
C VAL A 160 -8.50 15.69 37.06
N THR A 161 -7.77 16.35 37.95
CA THR A 161 -8.32 17.33 38.91
C THR A 161 -7.52 18.62 38.85
N GLY A 162 -8.17 19.73 39.15
CA GLY A 162 -7.54 21.05 39.26
C GLY A 162 -8.45 22.02 39.97
N THR A 163 -7.94 23.22 40.24
CA THR A 163 -8.68 24.32 40.87
C THR A 163 -8.66 25.52 39.93
N VAL A 164 -9.82 26.11 39.70
CA VAL A 164 -9.97 27.33 38.90
C VAL A 164 -10.28 28.52 39.81
N LEU A 165 -9.47 29.55 39.72
CA LEU A 165 -9.68 30.83 40.37
C LEU A 165 -10.07 31.87 39.33
N ALA A 166 -11.04 32.69 39.63
CA ALA A 166 -11.50 33.79 38.80
C ALA A 166 -11.04 35.11 39.43
N ASP A 167 -10.33 35.91 38.67
CA ASP A 167 -9.91 37.26 39.01
C ASP A 167 -10.83 38.23 38.26
N ASP A 168 -11.83 38.77 38.99
CA ASP A 168 -12.80 39.71 38.46
C ASP A 168 -12.28 41.13 38.62
N PRO A 169 -12.01 41.87 37.54
CA PRO A 169 -11.48 43.23 37.62
C PRO A 169 -12.38 44.22 38.37
N ARG A 170 -13.65 43.89 38.61
CA ARG A 170 -14.56 44.69 39.43
C ARG A 170 -14.31 44.51 40.95
N HIS A 171 -13.63 43.42 41.32
CA HIS A 171 -13.33 43.04 42.69
C HIS A 171 -11.84 42.63 42.81
N PRO A 172 -10.91 43.58 42.67
CA PRO A 172 -9.49 43.27 42.49
C PRO A 172 -8.77 42.75 43.76
N ASP A 173 -9.46 42.65 44.90
CA ASP A 173 -8.81 42.39 46.18
C ASP A 173 -8.28 40.95 46.35
N ALA A 174 -8.91 39.95 45.73
CA ALA A 174 -8.38 38.57 45.67
C ALA A 174 -9.13 37.72 44.63
N PRO A 175 -8.44 36.87 43.89
CA PRO A 175 -9.10 35.87 43.07
C PRO A 175 -9.99 34.95 43.90
N ALA A 176 -11.20 34.68 43.42
CA ALA A 176 -12.19 33.83 44.07
C ALA A 176 -12.32 32.48 43.35
N PRO A 177 -12.73 31.40 44.05
CA PRO A 177 -13.06 30.15 43.37
C PRO A 177 -14.12 30.37 42.28
N ALA A 178 -13.88 29.86 41.07
CA ALA A 178 -14.82 29.94 39.97
C ALA A 178 -15.86 28.81 40.10
N ASP A 179 -17.06 29.14 40.53
CA ASP A 179 -18.17 28.20 40.68
C ASP A 179 -18.96 28.05 39.38
N GLY A 180 -19.28 26.83 38.99
CA GLY A 180 -20.11 26.53 37.81
C GLY A 180 -19.44 26.84 36.46
N LEU A 181 -18.13 27.04 36.43
CA LEU A 181 -17.40 27.27 35.17
C LEU A 181 -17.16 25.96 34.39
N PRO A 182 -17.61 25.86 33.14
CA PRO A 182 -17.27 24.71 32.29
C PRO A 182 -15.78 24.75 31.95
N VAL A 183 -15.14 23.60 32.04
CA VAL A 183 -13.74 23.40 31.61
C VAL A 183 -13.64 22.21 30.66
N ASP A 184 -12.92 22.39 29.57
CA ASP A 184 -12.62 21.36 28.61
C ASP A 184 -11.19 20.89 28.79
N ILE A 185 -11.01 19.57 28.86
CA ILE A 185 -9.72 18.90 28.99
C ILE A 185 -9.43 18.22 27.69
N GLU A 186 -8.43 18.68 26.97
CA GLU A 186 -7.99 18.05 25.74
C GLU A 186 -7.07 16.87 26.05
N THR A 187 -7.39 15.69 25.49
CA THR A 187 -6.74 14.41 25.78
C THR A 187 -5.97 13.87 24.57
N GLY A 188 -5.49 14.75 23.71
CA GLY A 188 -4.74 14.43 22.49
C GLY A 188 -5.63 14.13 21.28
N ARG A 189 -6.54 13.16 21.34
CA ARG A 189 -7.50 12.82 20.26
C ARG A 189 -8.96 13.01 20.63
N GLY A 190 -9.23 13.51 21.82
CA GLY A 190 -10.56 13.73 22.33
C GLY A 190 -10.61 14.86 23.33
N ARG A 191 -11.80 15.18 23.77
CA ARG A 191 -12.08 16.19 24.77
C ARG A 191 -13.00 15.60 25.82
N VAL A 192 -12.74 15.94 27.08
CA VAL A 192 -13.60 15.61 28.20
C VAL A 192 -13.95 16.90 28.89
N SER A 193 -15.23 17.13 29.18
CA SER A 193 -15.70 18.35 29.86
C SER A 193 -16.03 18.07 31.32
N ALA A 194 -15.78 19.05 32.16
CA ALA A 194 -16.18 19.07 33.54
C ALA A 194 -16.74 20.46 33.88
N THR A 195 -17.35 20.60 35.06
CA THR A 195 -17.80 21.89 35.60
C THR A 195 -17.19 22.06 36.98
N THR A 196 -16.71 23.24 37.30
CA THR A 196 -16.16 23.52 38.60
C THR A 196 -17.25 23.55 39.69
N ALA A 197 -16.92 23.05 40.86
CA ALA A 197 -17.75 23.14 42.04
C ALA A 197 -17.59 24.52 42.74
N ALA A 198 -18.36 24.78 43.80
CA ALA A 198 -18.34 26.04 44.54
C ALA A 198 -16.96 26.39 45.16
N ASP A 199 -16.08 25.42 45.31
CA ASP A 199 -14.69 25.62 45.75
C ASP A 199 -13.70 25.80 44.57
N GLY A 200 -14.23 25.96 43.35
CA GLY A 200 -13.44 26.10 42.13
C GLY A 200 -12.82 24.81 41.62
N ARG A 201 -13.04 23.66 42.28
CA ARG A 201 -12.46 22.40 41.87
C ARG A 201 -13.25 21.71 40.75
N PHE A 202 -12.54 21.07 39.85
CA PHE A 202 -13.11 20.19 38.84
C PHE A 202 -12.47 18.80 38.88
N THR A 203 -13.22 17.82 38.40
CA THR A 203 -12.74 16.44 38.19
C THR A 203 -13.31 15.89 36.89
N ALA A 204 -12.47 15.34 36.07
CA ALA A 204 -12.85 14.60 34.86
C ALA A 204 -12.11 13.28 34.78
N ALA A 205 -12.67 12.29 34.08
CA ALA A 205 -12.04 11.00 33.90
C ALA A 205 -12.07 10.60 32.44
N PHE A 206 -10.98 10.01 31.97
CA PHE A 206 -10.86 9.48 30.61
C PHE A 206 -9.93 8.26 30.57
N VAL A 207 -9.97 7.53 29.45
CA VAL A 207 -9.01 6.46 29.15
C VAL A 207 -8.11 6.94 28.03
N PRO A 208 -6.78 6.96 28.21
CA PRO A 208 -5.82 7.30 27.18
C PRO A 208 -5.98 6.45 25.92
N VAL A 209 -5.93 7.09 24.76
CA VAL A 209 -5.96 6.42 23.43
C VAL A 209 -4.62 6.53 22.71
N GLN A 210 -3.62 7.09 23.37
CA GLN A 210 -2.24 7.26 22.87
C GLN A 210 -1.25 7.02 24.00
N THR A 211 -0.02 6.69 23.63
CA THR A 211 1.08 6.46 24.59
C THR A 211 1.61 7.72 25.26
N SER A 212 1.38 8.87 24.64
CA SER A 212 1.82 10.17 25.13
C SER A 212 0.74 11.19 24.84
N ILE A 213 0.35 11.93 25.84
CA ILE A 213 -0.76 12.90 25.79
C ILE A 213 -0.32 14.21 26.43
N ASP A 214 -0.52 15.30 25.72
CA ASP A 214 -0.46 16.65 26.26
C ASP A 214 -1.86 17.00 26.76
N LEU A 215 -2.02 16.97 28.07
CA LEU A 215 -3.27 17.46 28.71
C LEU A 215 -3.25 18.98 28.73
N THR A 216 -4.23 19.59 28.11
CA THR A 216 -4.46 21.02 28.16
C THR A 216 -5.86 21.25 28.70
N VAL A 217 -6.00 22.14 29.68
CA VAL A 217 -7.28 22.50 30.28
C VAL A 217 -7.65 23.91 29.80
N ALA A 218 -8.81 24.04 29.19
CA ALA A 218 -9.32 25.31 28.68
C ALA A 218 -10.66 25.63 29.33
N PRO A 219 -10.78 26.74 30.09
CA PRO A 219 -12.05 27.21 30.59
C PRO A 219 -12.93 27.68 29.43
N GLN A 220 -14.22 27.45 29.55
CA GLN A 220 -15.21 27.88 28.56
C GLN A 220 -16.02 29.05 29.09
N ALA A 221 -16.33 30.02 28.24
CA ALA A 221 -17.22 31.10 28.59
C ALA A 221 -18.60 30.59 29.03
N SER A 222 -19.17 31.18 30.07
CA SER A 222 -20.51 30.87 30.55
C SER A 222 -21.26 32.17 30.91
N ASP A 223 -22.56 32.08 31.19
CA ASP A 223 -23.35 33.26 31.61
C ASP A 223 -22.81 33.89 32.90
N ALA A 224 -22.23 33.08 33.80
CA ALA A 224 -21.61 33.57 35.04
C ALA A 224 -20.21 34.17 34.79
N TYR A 225 -19.53 33.75 33.73
CA TYR A 225 -18.18 34.18 33.37
C TYR A 225 -18.13 34.55 31.88
N PRO A 226 -18.83 35.60 31.46
CA PRO A 226 -18.90 35.99 30.04
C PRO A 226 -17.52 36.44 29.56
N GLY A 227 -17.04 35.77 28.52
CA GLY A 227 -15.75 36.09 27.92
C GLY A 227 -14.55 35.84 28.82
N ALA A 228 -14.63 34.89 29.76
CA ALA A 228 -13.49 34.51 30.60
C ALA A 228 -12.28 34.15 29.71
N ILE A 229 -11.12 34.70 30.08
CA ILE A 229 -9.86 34.51 29.36
C ILE A 229 -8.92 33.67 30.22
N ASP A 230 -8.39 32.59 29.67
CA ASP A 230 -7.29 31.85 30.27
C ASP A 230 -5.95 32.44 29.80
N VAL A 231 -5.17 32.93 30.75
CA VAL A 231 -3.89 33.58 30.45
C VAL A 231 -2.75 32.57 30.26
N MET A 232 -2.84 31.41 30.87
CA MET A 232 -1.86 30.32 30.72
C MET A 232 -2.51 28.97 31.03
N ALA A 233 -3.03 28.30 30.00
CA ALA A 233 -3.54 26.95 30.16
C ALA A 233 -2.41 26.04 30.68
N PRO A 234 -2.54 25.44 31.86
CA PRO A 234 -1.54 24.52 32.36
C PRO A 234 -1.47 23.30 31.45
N LYS A 235 -0.26 22.87 31.14
CA LYS A 235 -0.01 21.65 30.36
C LYS A 235 0.58 20.62 31.27
N GLN A 236 0.07 19.40 31.16
CA GLN A 236 0.64 18.23 31.82
C GLN A 236 0.90 17.13 30.81
N TYR A 237 2.10 16.58 30.84
CA TYR A 237 2.46 15.42 30.01
C TYR A 237 2.06 14.14 30.75
N LEU A 238 1.30 13.31 30.07
CA LEU A 238 0.92 11.98 30.54
C LEU A 238 1.54 10.93 29.62
N HIS A 239 2.27 9.99 30.19
CA HIS A 239 2.82 8.84 29.49
C HIS A 239 2.18 7.57 30.00
N THR A 240 1.78 6.68 29.09
CA THR A 240 1.27 5.36 29.46
C THR A 240 2.41 4.36 29.52
N THR A 241 2.31 3.37 30.39
CA THR A 241 3.21 2.22 30.39
C THR A 241 2.62 1.12 29.52
N GLN A 242 3.37 0.71 28.49
CA GLN A 242 3.00 -0.40 27.65
C GLN A 242 3.54 -1.73 28.21
N ALA A 243 2.64 -2.66 28.49
CA ALA A 243 3.00 -3.99 28.94
C ALA A 243 3.42 -4.89 27.75
N PRO A 244 4.41 -5.78 27.91
CA PRO A 244 4.78 -6.76 26.90
C PRO A 244 3.62 -7.67 26.53
N VAL A 245 3.49 -7.96 25.25
CA VAL A 245 2.51 -8.90 24.70
C VAL A 245 3.26 -10.04 24.03
N ARG A 246 2.72 -11.27 24.17
CA ARG A 246 3.12 -12.41 23.38
C ARG A 246 1.89 -13.09 22.80
N PHE A 247 2.05 -13.77 21.70
CA PHE A 247 0.98 -14.61 21.15
C PHE A 247 1.56 -15.86 20.51
N THR A 248 0.72 -16.84 20.27
CA THR A 248 1.06 -18.08 19.58
C THR A 248 0.16 -18.21 18.36
N ALA A 249 0.66 -18.86 17.32
CA ALA A 249 -0.12 -19.21 16.14
C ALA A 249 -0.01 -20.71 15.87
N SER A 250 -1.11 -21.34 15.47
CA SER A 250 -1.14 -22.76 15.10
C SER A 250 -0.25 -23.09 13.90
N THR A 251 0.02 -22.10 13.08
CA THR A 251 0.92 -22.18 11.92
C THR A 251 1.44 -20.78 11.56
N HIS A 252 2.63 -20.74 10.99
CA HIS A 252 3.23 -19.53 10.41
C HIS A 252 3.20 -19.53 8.88
N ALA A 253 2.53 -20.51 8.27
CA ALA A 253 2.34 -20.57 6.83
C ALA A 253 1.02 -21.23 6.46
N LEU A 254 0.35 -20.70 5.45
CA LEU A 254 -0.81 -21.30 4.81
C LEU A 254 -0.55 -21.51 3.32
N ASN A 255 -0.92 -22.70 2.82
CA ASN A 255 -0.90 -23.03 1.42
C ASN A 255 -2.34 -23.29 0.97
N LEU A 256 -2.95 -22.35 0.28
CA LEU A 256 -4.34 -22.38 -0.12
C LEU A 256 -4.46 -22.50 -1.64
N LYS A 257 -5.58 -23.05 -2.09
CA LYS A 257 -6.01 -22.91 -3.50
C LYS A 257 -6.81 -21.61 -3.63
N GLN A 258 -6.79 -20.99 -4.77
CA GLN A 258 -7.61 -19.82 -5.06
C GLN A 258 -9.10 -20.10 -4.76
N GLY A 259 -9.75 -19.21 -4.02
CA GLY A 259 -11.13 -19.34 -3.56
C GLY A 259 -11.31 -20.19 -2.28
N ALA A 260 -10.25 -20.78 -1.72
CA ALA A 260 -10.33 -21.50 -0.44
C ALA A 260 -10.16 -20.57 0.75
N THR A 261 -10.60 -21.00 1.93
CA THR A 261 -10.37 -20.32 3.20
C THR A 261 -9.52 -21.24 4.09
N GLY A 262 -8.48 -20.67 4.69
CA GLY A 262 -7.70 -21.29 5.75
C GLY A 262 -8.04 -20.69 7.10
N THR A 263 -7.53 -21.28 8.18
CA THR A 263 -7.75 -20.78 9.54
C THR A 263 -6.44 -20.81 10.30
N VAL A 264 -6.13 -19.71 10.98
CA VAL A 264 -5.04 -19.62 11.96
C VAL A 264 -5.68 -19.45 13.33
N THR A 265 -5.34 -20.30 14.28
CA THR A 265 -5.80 -20.20 15.67
C THR A 265 -4.62 -19.95 16.59
N GLY A 266 -4.88 -19.35 17.74
CA GLY A 266 -3.82 -19.09 18.70
C GLY A 266 -4.33 -18.46 19.97
N HIS A 267 -3.40 -17.99 20.76
CA HIS A 267 -3.66 -17.39 22.07
C HIS A 267 -2.73 -16.20 22.28
N ALA A 268 -3.27 -15.08 22.74
CA ALA A 268 -2.53 -13.87 23.08
C ALA A 268 -2.55 -13.63 24.59
N GLU A 269 -1.43 -13.19 25.14
CA GLU A 269 -1.25 -12.92 26.56
C GLU A 269 -0.49 -11.60 26.77
N ILE A 270 -0.76 -10.94 27.87
CA ILE A 270 -0.10 -9.71 28.31
C ILE A 270 0.61 -9.94 29.64
N GLN A 271 1.77 -9.35 29.80
CA GLN A 271 2.53 -9.44 31.04
C GLN A 271 2.04 -8.38 32.02
N THR A 272 1.55 -8.85 33.20
CA THR A 272 1.17 -8.00 34.31
C THR A 272 2.10 -8.22 35.51
N SER A 273 1.91 -7.50 36.59
CA SER A 273 2.64 -7.69 37.84
C SER A 273 2.44 -9.10 38.45
N THR A 274 1.35 -9.80 38.10
CA THR A 274 1.02 -11.16 38.55
C THR A 274 1.45 -12.24 37.56
N GLY A 275 2.12 -11.89 36.48
CA GLY A 275 2.58 -12.78 35.40
C GLY A 275 1.79 -12.63 34.11
N TRP A 276 1.94 -13.59 33.22
CA TRP A 276 1.23 -13.61 31.93
C TRP A 276 -0.26 -13.91 32.14
N GLN A 277 -1.11 -13.04 31.62
CA GLN A 277 -2.57 -13.15 31.68
C GLN A 277 -3.15 -13.16 30.28
N PRO A 278 -4.31 -13.81 30.04
CA PRO A 278 -5.02 -13.72 28.79
C PRO A 278 -5.21 -12.27 28.36
N LEU A 279 -5.01 -11.99 27.06
CA LEU A 279 -5.22 -10.65 26.48
C LEU A 279 -6.52 -10.63 25.67
N PRO A 280 -7.65 -10.21 26.28
CA PRO A 280 -8.96 -10.19 25.64
C PRO A 280 -9.13 -8.99 24.72
N HIS A 281 -10.07 -9.13 23.78
CA HIS A 281 -10.55 -8.08 22.88
C HIS A 281 -9.44 -7.33 22.11
N THR A 282 -8.33 -8.04 21.86
CA THR A 282 -7.20 -7.50 21.12
C THR A 282 -7.28 -7.91 19.65
N ALA A 283 -7.05 -6.97 18.76
CA ALA A 283 -7.00 -7.24 17.33
C ALA A 283 -5.82 -8.17 17.00
N ILE A 284 -6.09 -9.17 16.20
CA ILE A 284 -5.08 -10.03 15.56
C ILE A 284 -5.22 -9.80 14.06
N THR A 285 -4.18 -9.28 13.45
CA THR A 285 -4.18 -8.87 12.04
C THR A 285 -3.09 -9.60 11.28
N LEU A 286 -3.44 -10.20 10.16
CA LEU A 286 -2.48 -10.68 9.16
C LEU A 286 -2.38 -9.62 8.07
N SER A 287 -1.18 -9.09 7.85
CA SER A 287 -0.92 -8.05 6.85
C SER A 287 0.11 -8.51 5.83
N ASP A 288 -0.09 -8.14 4.57
CA ASP A 288 0.94 -8.23 3.54
C ASP A 288 2.04 -7.20 3.83
N LEU A 289 3.30 -7.58 3.63
CA LEU A 289 4.42 -6.67 3.73
C LEU A 289 4.73 -6.08 2.36
N GLY A 290 4.66 -4.76 2.26
CA GLY A 290 5.05 -4.04 1.06
C GLY A 290 6.55 -4.17 0.74
N PRO A 291 6.99 -3.62 -0.39
CA PRO A 291 8.40 -3.70 -0.84
C PRO A 291 9.42 -3.11 0.14
N ASN A 292 8.98 -2.26 1.05
CA ASN A 292 9.76 -1.65 2.13
C ASN A 292 9.79 -2.47 3.42
N GLY A 293 9.13 -3.65 3.44
CA GLY A 293 9.02 -4.51 4.62
C GLY A 293 8.05 -4.00 5.69
N LEU A 294 7.23 -3.01 5.39
CA LEU A 294 6.19 -2.50 6.29
C LEU A 294 4.81 -3.07 5.93
N PRO A 295 3.90 -3.24 6.91
CA PRO A 295 2.53 -3.64 6.63
C PRO A 295 1.87 -2.71 5.61
N ASP A 296 1.33 -3.28 4.52
CA ASP A 296 0.70 -2.53 3.43
C ASP A 296 -0.82 -2.70 3.47
N PHE A 297 -1.30 -3.96 3.43
CA PHE A 297 -2.72 -4.27 3.46
C PHE A 297 -3.05 -5.36 4.48
N PRO A 298 -4.13 -5.18 5.27
CA PRO A 298 -4.67 -6.26 6.08
C PRO A 298 -5.30 -7.33 5.17
N LEU A 299 -4.86 -8.56 5.32
CA LEU A 299 -5.38 -9.73 4.60
C LEU A 299 -6.51 -10.40 5.37
N ALA A 300 -6.42 -10.40 6.69
CA ALA A 300 -7.42 -10.94 7.59
C ALA A 300 -7.30 -10.29 8.97
N GLU A 301 -8.41 -10.18 9.66
CA GLU A 301 -8.48 -9.59 10.99
C GLU A 301 -9.50 -10.33 11.85
N THR A 302 -9.22 -10.44 13.13
CA THR A 302 -10.11 -10.96 14.17
C THR A 302 -9.77 -10.32 15.50
N THR A 303 -10.54 -10.65 16.55
CA THR A 303 -10.24 -10.24 17.92
C THR A 303 -10.15 -11.45 18.83
N THR A 304 -9.33 -11.35 19.87
CA THR A 304 -9.28 -12.37 20.91
C THR A 304 -10.55 -12.37 21.75
N ASP A 305 -10.96 -13.54 22.21
CA ASP A 305 -12.07 -13.71 23.18
C ASP A 305 -11.64 -13.34 24.61
N SER A 306 -12.54 -13.52 25.58
CA SER A 306 -12.26 -13.26 27.00
C SER A 306 -11.13 -14.10 27.61
N GLN A 307 -10.75 -15.18 26.94
CA GLN A 307 -9.65 -16.06 27.35
C GLN A 307 -8.37 -15.81 26.54
N GLY A 308 -8.33 -14.75 25.73
CA GLY A 308 -7.19 -14.44 24.87
C GLY A 308 -7.06 -15.35 23.64
N THR A 309 -8.03 -16.24 23.38
CA THR A 309 -8.00 -17.15 22.23
C THR A 309 -8.52 -16.45 20.98
N TYR A 310 -7.94 -16.77 19.83
CA TYR A 310 -8.42 -16.23 18.56
C TYR A 310 -8.54 -17.29 17.47
N THR A 311 -9.42 -17.03 16.54
CA THR A 311 -9.58 -17.78 15.30
C THR A 311 -9.63 -16.78 14.15
N LEU A 312 -8.60 -16.82 13.29
CA LEU A 312 -8.42 -15.90 12.16
C LEU A 312 -8.73 -16.65 10.86
N PRO A 313 -9.86 -16.41 10.21
CA PRO A 313 -10.16 -16.93 8.89
C PRO A 313 -9.37 -16.13 7.83
N VAL A 314 -8.57 -16.83 7.01
CA VAL A 314 -7.74 -16.23 5.98
C VAL A 314 -8.27 -16.67 4.62
N SER A 315 -8.73 -15.73 3.81
CA SER A 315 -9.20 -16.01 2.46
C SER A 315 -8.06 -15.99 1.44
N SER A 316 -8.16 -16.82 0.42
CA SER A 316 -7.14 -16.98 -0.60
C SER A 316 -7.33 -16.08 -1.84
N TYR A 317 -7.87 -14.88 -1.67
CA TYR A 317 -7.96 -13.94 -2.79
C TYR A 317 -6.61 -13.35 -3.18
N ASN A 318 -5.68 -13.27 -2.23
CA ASN A 318 -4.36 -12.66 -2.44
C ASN A 318 -3.28 -13.55 -1.83
N ALA A 319 -2.25 -13.86 -2.60
CA ALA A 319 -1.02 -14.42 -2.07
C ALA A 319 -0.20 -13.32 -1.39
N ALA A 320 0.39 -13.65 -0.25
CA ALA A 320 1.32 -12.79 0.47
C ALA A 320 2.47 -13.65 0.99
N PRO A 321 3.47 -13.95 0.15
CA PRO A 321 4.60 -14.81 0.52
C PRO A 321 5.43 -14.21 1.66
N THR A 322 5.39 -12.89 1.80
CA THR A 322 5.97 -12.13 2.90
C THR A 322 4.83 -11.38 3.61
N ALA A 323 4.32 -11.96 4.66
CA ALA A 323 3.27 -11.39 5.49
C ALA A 323 3.72 -11.34 6.95
N GLU A 324 3.00 -10.60 7.76
CA GLU A 324 3.23 -10.47 9.18
C GLU A 324 1.92 -10.68 9.93
N LEU A 325 1.96 -11.54 10.94
CA LEU A 325 0.88 -11.70 11.89
C LEU A 325 1.18 -10.80 13.10
N MET A 326 0.24 -9.96 13.45
CA MET A 326 0.39 -8.93 14.47
C MET A 326 -0.69 -9.08 15.55
N ALA A 327 -0.30 -8.97 16.81
CA ALA A 327 -1.20 -8.81 17.94
C ALA A 327 -1.18 -7.35 18.42
N GLY A 328 -2.36 -6.74 18.46
CA GLY A 328 -2.54 -5.31 18.73
C GLY A 328 -2.61 -4.48 17.45
N THR A 329 -2.82 -3.18 17.63
CA THR A 329 -2.72 -2.19 16.56
C THR A 329 -1.52 -1.29 16.80
N ALA A 330 -1.00 -0.64 15.79
CA ALA A 330 0.01 0.40 15.97
C ALA A 330 -0.57 1.48 16.93
N TYR A 331 0.23 1.89 17.92
CA TYR A 331 -0.13 2.94 18.89
C TYR A 331 -1.13 2.55 20.00
N MET A 332 -1.17 1.27 20.41
CA MET A 332 -1.94 0.89 21.60
C MET A 332 -1.33 1.56 22.84
N PRO A 333 -2.16 2.21 23.70
CA PRO A 333 -1.62 2.99 24.82
C PRO A 333 -1.02 2.12 25.93
N PHE A 334 -1.53 0.90 26.14
CA PHE A 334 -1.20 0.10 27.33
C PHE A 334 -0.54 -1.24 27.02
N GLN A 335 -0.42 -1.60 25.75
CA GLN A 335 0.17 -2.87 25.32
C GLN A 335 1.15 -2.68 24.17
N GLN A 336 2.25 -3.42 24.20
CA GLN A 336 3.19 -3.45 23.09
C GLN A 336 2.59 -4.19 21.92
N THR A 337 2.85 -3.70 20.71
CA THR A 337 2.56 -4.46 19.50
C THR A 337 3.64 -5.54 19.32
N THR A 338 3.20 -6.76 19.08
CA THR A 338 4.10 -7.90 18.81
C THR A 338 3.78 -8.48 17.45
N THR A 339 4.81 -8.84 16.69
CA THR A 339 4.67 -9.33 15.32
C THR A 339 5.44 -10.64 15.14
N GLU A 340 4.93 -11.49 14.24
CA GLU A 340 5.61 -12.72 13.81
C GLU A 340 5.54 -12.87 12.30
N PRO A 341 6.62 -13.35 11.67
CA PRO A 341 6.62 -13.60 10.22
C PRO A 341 5.57 -14.64 9.84
N PHE A 342 4.91 -14.41 8.72
CA PHE A 342 3.92 -15.33 8.16
C PHE A 342 4.06 -15.45 6.65
N SER A 343 3.65 -16.59 6.07
CA SER A 343 3.64 -16.80 4.63
C SER A 343 2.28 -17.30 4.17
N LEU A 344 1.63 -16.55 3.28
CA LEU A 344 0.40 -16.96 2.64
C LEU A 344 0.66 -17.26 1.16
N HIS A 345 0.72 -18.55 0.82
CA HIS A 345 0.81 -19.01 -0.54
C HIS A 345 -0.57 -19.35 -1.07
N VAL A 346 -0.97 -18.72 -2.17
CA VAL A 346 -2.22 -19.01 -2.86
C VAL A 346 -1.90 -19.51 -4.26
N ALA A 347 -2.17 -20.80 -4.48
CA ALA A 347 -1.98 -21.39 -5.80
C ALA A 347 -3.02 -20.83 -6.78
N CYS A 348 -2.63 -19.85 -7.54
CA CYS A 348 -3.41 -19.24 -8.60
C CYS A 348 -3.75 -20.25 -9.70
N THR A 349 -4.94 -20.20 -10.25
CA THR A 349 -5.34 -21.04 -11.38
C THR A 349 -4.47 -20.74 -12.59
N THR A 350 -3.98 -21.81 -13.24
CA THR A 350 -3.25 -21.72 -14.48
C THR A 350 -4.04 -22.37 -15.62
N HIS A 351 -3.87 -21.83 -16.80
CA HIS A 351 -4.46 -22.33 -18.03
C HIS A 351 -3.37 -22.79 -18.98
N ILE A 352 -3.55 -23.95 -19.60
CA ILE A 352 -2.60 -24.51 -20.53
C ILE A 352 -3.31 -24.97 -21.80
N GLU A 353 -2.76 -24.61 -22.94
CA GLU A 353 -3.20 -25.05 -24.26
C GLU A 353 -2.06 -25.73 -25.01
N MET A 354 -2.40 -26.69 -25.86
CA MET A 354 -1.42 -27.39 -26.67
C MET A 354 -2.01 -27.73 -28.02
N SER A 355 -1.24 -27.46 -29.07
CA SER A 355 -1.37 -28.04 -30.37
C SER A 355 -0.26 -29.08 -30.60
N THR A 356 -0.59 -30.19 -31.22
CA THR A 356 0.38 -31.26 -31.43
C THR A 356 0.11 -32.00 -32.72
N SER A 357 1.17 -32.46 -33.37
CA SER A 357 1.12 -33.27 -34.61
C SER A 357 2.18 -34.36 -34.58
N LEU A 358 1.90 -35.45 -35.28
CA LEU A 358 2.81 -36.57 -35.46
C LEU A 358 3.10 -36.72 -36.95
N ASN A 359 4.34 -36.56 -37.34
CA ASN A 359 4.78 -36.68 -38.73
C ASN A 359 5.03 -38.15 -39.14
N ASP A 360 5.15 -38.37 -40.44
CA ASP A 360 5.41 -39.67 -41.05
C ASP A 360 6.77 -40.30 -40.70
N ASN A 361 7.72 -39.50 -40.18
CA ASN A 361 9.03 -39.96 -39.71
C ASN A 361 9.08 -40.23 -38.18
N SER A 362 7.94 -40.44 -37.53
CA SER A 362 7.82 -40.61 -36.08
C SER A 362 8.24 -39.38 -35.26
N THR A 363 8.22 -38.20 -35.87
CA THR A 363 8.53 -36.96 -35.17
C THR A 363 7.25 -36.33 -34.67
N LEU A 364 7.17 -36.15 -33.36
CA LEU A 364 6.10 -35.42 -32.66
C LEU A 364 6.52 -33.98 -32.48
N THR A 365 5.69 -33.07 -32.92
CA THR A 365 5.82 -31.62 -32.59
C THR A 365 4.70 -31.23 -31.64
N ALA A 366 5.07 -30.64 -30.52
CA ALA A 366 4.14 -30.09 -29.55
C ALA A 366 4.51 -28.62 -29.29
N PHE A 367 3.53 -27.72 -29.32
CA PHE A 367 3.67 -26.31 -28.98
C PHE A 367 2.39 -25.81 -28.33
N GLY A 368 2.52 -24.77 -27.55
CA GLY A 368 1.37 -24.19 -26.83
C GLY A 368 1.80 -23.09 -25.89
N SER A 369 0.91 -22.74 -25.00
CA SER A 369 1.13 -21.68 -24.04
C SER A 369 0.55 -22.00 -22.67
N VAL A 370 1.08 -21.33 -21.65
CA VAL A 370 0.59 -21.36 -20.27
C VAL A 370 0.41 -19.92 -19.82
N TYR A 371 -0.68 -19.63 -19.12
CA TYR A 371 -0.90 -18.32 -18.48
C TYR A 371 -1.60 -18.47 -17.13
N TYR A 372 -1.57 -17.42 -16.32
CA TYR A 372 -2.28 -17.30 -15.05
C TYR A 372 -2.89 -15.91 -14.93
N GLU A 373 -3.83 -15.71 -14.01
CA GLU A 373 -4.64 -14.49 -13.95
C GLU A 373 -4.27 -13.55 -12.79
N ASP A 374 -3.63 -14.04 -11.74
CA ASP A 374 -3.31 -13.25 -10.55
C ASP A 374 -1.99 -12.47 -10.70
N ALA A 375 -2.06 -11.14 -10.50
CA ALA A 375 -0.91 -10.24 -10.60
C ALA A 375 0.22 -10.50 -9.57
N ARG A 376 -0.09 -11.23 -8.50
CA ARG A 376 0.85 -11.51 -7.40
C ARG A 376 1.55 -12.85 -7.53
N ALA A 377 1.04 -13.74 -8.37
CA ALA A 377 1.68 -15.01 -8.65
C ALA A 377 2.93 -14.80 -9.52
N HIS A 378 3.95 -15.62 -9.29
CA HIS A 378 5.22 -15.52 -10.01
C HIS A 378 5.60 -16.84 -10.66
N TRP A 379 6.18 -16.76 -11.85
CA TRP A 379 6.76 -17.92 -12.51
C TRP A 379 7.91 -18.49 -11.66
N PRO A 380 8.04 -19.82 -11.56
CA PRO A 380 9.25 -20.42 -11.00
C PRO A 380 10.47 -20.01 -11.82
N ALA A 381 11.66 -20.04 -11.23
CA ALA A 381 12.89 -19.61 -11.89
C ALA A 381 13.16 -20.33 -13.23
N LYS A 382 12.69 -21.57 -13.37
CA LYS A 382 12.80 -22.39 -14.59
C LYS A 382 11.47 -23.11 -14.83
N PRO A 383 10.43 -22.42 -15.33
CA PRO A 383 9.14 -23.03 -15.56
C PRO A 383 9.19 -24.05 -16.69
N THR A 384 8.50 -25.16 -16.50
CA THR A 384 8.50 -26.25 -17.47
C THR A 384 7.12 -26.87 -17.64
N VAL A 385 6.88 -27.37 -18.82
CA VAL A 385 5.75 -28.25 -19.15
C VAL A 385 6.27 -29.67 -19.40
N THR A 386 5.61 -30.64 -18.82
CA THR A 386 5.89 -32.06 -19.08
C THR A 386 4.94 -32.56 -20.16
N LEU A 387 5.49 -32.99 -21.28
CA LEU A 387 4.74 -33.71 -22.31
C LEU A 387 4.57 -35.17 -21.87
N GLN A 388 3.32 -35.63 -21.83
CA GLN A 388 2.95 -36.96 -21.37
C GLN A 388 2.19 -37.73 -22.45
N TYR A 389 2.31 -39.05 -22.41
CA TYR A 389 1.54 -39.96 -23.28
C TYR A 389 0.87 -41.08 -22.47
N SER A 390 -0.24 -41.59 -22.99
CA SER A 390 -1.00 -42.71 -22.45
C SER A 390 -1.58 -43.55 -23.56
N LYS A 391 -1.81 -44.84 -23.31
CA LYS A 391 -2.44 -45.76 -24.28
C LYS A 391 -3.95 -45.53 -24.41
N ASP A 392 -4.61 -45.14 -23.31
CA ASP A 392 -6.08 -45.04 -23.22
C ASP A 392 -6.59 -43.58 -23.08
N GLY A 393 -5.68 -42.61 -22.90
CA GLY A 393 -6.01 -41.22 -22.69
C GLY A 393 -6.66 -40.91 -21.32
N LYS A 394 -6.79 -41.90 -20.45
CA LYS A 394 -7.44 -41.80 -19.17
C LYS A 394 -6.47 -42.04 -18.00
N SER A 395 -5.66 -43.06 -18.09
CA SER A 395 -4.78 -43.54 -17.04
C SER A 395 -3.38 -43.90 -17.56
N GLY A 396 -2.47 -44.33 -16.68
CA GLY A 396 -1.15 -44.82 -17.06
C GLY A 396 -0.28 -43.80 -17.77
N TRP A 397 -0.41 -42.52 -17.47
CA TRP A 397 0.36 -41.43 -18.07
C TRP A 397 1.85 -41.58 -17.79
N LYS A 398 2.66 -41.51 -18.86
CA LYS A 398 4.12 -41.56 -18.79
C LYS A 398 4.71 -40.25 -19.31
N ASN A 399 5.77 -39.77 -18.69
CA ASN A 399 6.50 -38.61 -19.15
C ASN A 399 7.32 -38.93 -20.38
N ALA A 400 7.17 -38.16 -21.44
CA ALA A 400 7.96 -38.26 -22.65
C ALA A 400 9.16 -37.32 -22.63
N THR A 401 8.94 -36.05 -22.29
CA THR A 401 9.98 -35.03 -22.22
C THR A 401 9.49 -33.83 -21.41
N THR A 402 10.46 -33.07 -20.91
CA THR A 402 10.20 -31.76 -20.26
C THR A 402 10.55 -30.65 -21.25
N ILE A 403 9.69 -29.65 -21.33
CA ILE A 403 9.78 -28.53 -22.25
C ILE A 403 9.89 -27.25 -21.44
N PRO A 404 10.95 -26.44 -21.56
CA PRO A 404 11.04 -25.15 -20.89
C PRO A 404 9.99 -24.17 -21.44
N ILE A 405 9.39 -23.39 -20.56
CA ILE A 405 8.52 -22.27 -20.93
C ILE A 405 9.43 -21.07 -21.19
N LYS A 406 9.19 -20.37 -22.28
CA LYS A 406 9.91 -19.14 -22.64
C LYS A 406 9.16 -17.94 -22.07
N ILE A 407 9.64 -17.41 -20.96
CA ILE A 407 9.07 -16.22 -20.34
C ILE A 407 9.42 -14.98 -21.17
N ARG A 408 8.40 -14.31 -21.73
CA ARG A 408 8.53 -13.09 -22.54
C ARG A 408 7.97 -11.87 -21.84
N TYR A 409 6.79 -12.00 -21.27
CA TYR A 409 6.05 -10.89 -20.70
C TYR A 409 6.19 -10.83 -19.18
N ASN A 410 6.31 -11.98 -18.52
CA ASN A 410 6.36 -12.12 -17.08
C ASN A 410 5.23 -11.33 -16.36
N LYS A 411 4.03 -11.39 -16.93
CA LYS A 411 2.85 -10.68 -16.46
C LYS A 411 1.65 -11.63 -16.42
N PRO A 412 0.70 -11.42 -15.47
CA PRO A 412 -0.55 -12.17 -15.46
C PRO A 412 -1.33 -11.96 -16.77
N GLN A 413 -2.17 -12.92 -17.11
CA GLN A 413 -3.01 -12.95 -18.34
C GLN A 413 -2.24 -13.02 -19.66
N PHE A 414 -0.90 -12.90 -19.64
CA PHE A 414 -0.10 -13.09 -20.84
C PHE A 414 0.35 -14.55 -20.96
N ALA A 415 0.12 -15.10 -22.14
CA ALA A 415 0.50 -16.47 -22.45
C ALA A 415 2.01 -16.55 -22.70
N GLU A 416 2.67 -17.48 -22.01
CA GLU A 416 4.09 -17.78 -22.18
C GLU A 416 4.25 -19.12 -22.90
N ASP A 417 5.06 -19.15 -23.95
CA ASP A 417 5.11 -20.21 -24.92
C ASP A 417 6.02 -21.37 -24.55
N PHE A 418 5.64 -22.55 -24.96
CA PHE A 418 6.52 -23.72 -25.01
C PHE A 418 6.45 -24.41 -26.37
N ALA A 419 7.55 -24.95 -26.83
CA ALA A 419 7.60 -25.72 -28.06
C ALA A 419 8.70 -26.77 -28.00
N ARG A 420 8.39 -27.97 -28.54
CA ARG A 420 9.37 -29.07 -28.66
C ARG A 420 9.03 -30.00 -29.82
N THR A 421 10.07 -30.43 -30.49
CA THR A 421 10.00 -31.52 -31.48
C THR A 421 10.85 -32.69 -30.97
N VAL A 422 10.28 -33.88 -30.94
CA VAL A 422 10.95 -35.10 -30.46
C VAL A 422 10.63 -36.30 -31.37
N THR A 423 11.57 -37.20 -31.56
CA THR A 423 11.29 -38.49 -32.16
C THR A 423 10.68 -39.39 -31.09
N THR A 424 9.58 -40.07 -31.40
CA THR A 424 8.89 -40.95 -30.48
C THR A 424 8.58 -42.31 -31.05
N PRO A 425 8.80 -43.40 -30.29
CA PRO A 425 8.31 -44.74 -30.68
C PRO A 425 6.80 -44.90 -30.45
N ASN A 426 6.16 -43.95 -29.73
CA ASN A 426 4.74 -44.01 -29.37
C ASN A 426 3.89 -43.37 -30.47
N THR A 427 3.82 -44.05 -31.60
CA THR A 427 3.13 -43.55 -32.80
C THR A 427 1.61 -43.81 -32.80
N ASN A 428 1.09 -44.39 -31.72
CA ASN A 428 -0.34 -44.57 -31.48
C ASN A 428 -0.60 -44.38 -29.98
N ALA A 429 -0.84 -43.14 -29.57
CA ALA A 429 -1.02 -42.77 -28.17
C ALA A 429 -1.83 -41.48 -28.01
N TYR A 430 -2.37 -41.31 -26.83
CA TYR A 430 -2.94 -40.04 -26.38
C TYR A 430 -1.84 -39.18 -25.78
N TRP A 431 -1.82 -37.90 -26.12
CA TRP A 431 -0.80 -36.96 -25.72
C TRP A 431 -1.45 -35.79 -24.97
N ARG A 432 -0.79 -35.33 -23.93
CA ARG A 432 -1.17 -34.12 -23.19
C ARG A 432 0.05 -33.36 -22.68
N ALA A 433 -0.12 -32.06 -22.44
CA ALA A 433 0.84 -31.26 -21.75
C ALA A 433 0.39 -31.06 -20.30
N ARG A 434 1.33 -31.08 -19.35
CA ARG A 434 1.10 -30.82 -17.95
C ARG A 434 2.07 -29.77 -17.46
N PHE A 435 1.55 -28.67 -16.95
CA PHE A 435 2.30 -27.71 -16.15
C PHE A 435 2.29 -28.20 -14.69
N ASN A 436 3.45 -28.31 -14.06
CA ASN A 436 3.56 -28.91 -12.73
C ASN A 436 3.24 -27.93 -11.58
N GLY A 437 3.13 -26.64 -11.87
CA GLY A 437 2.88 -25.61 -10.86
C GLY A 437 4.07 -25.35 -9.93
N ASN A 438 3.83 -24.53 -8.94
CA ASN A 438 4.67 -24.23 -7.79
C ASN A 438 3.73 -23.82 -6.63
N PRO A 439 4.20 -23.36 -5.49
CA PRO A 439 3.31 -22.87 -4.41
C PRO A 439 2.35 -21.76 -4.84
N ASP A 440 2.74 -20.91 -5.81
CA ASP A 440 1.95 -19.76 -6.25
C ASP A 440 1.08 -20.05 -7.48
N LEU A 441 1.39 -21.12 -8.24
CA LEU A 441 0.71 -21.49 -9.46
C LEU A 441 0.21 -22.94 -9.40
N ALA A 442 -1.08 -23.15 -9.57
CA ALA A 442 -1.68 -24.48 -9.57
C ALA A 442 -1.19 -25.33 -10.76
N THR A 443 -1.26 -26.65 -10.60
CA THR A 443 -1.02 -27.56 -11.72
C THR A 443 -2.16 -27.49 -12.73
N SER A 444 -1.83 -27.50 -14.02
CA SER A 444 -2.82 -27.60 -15.09
C SER A 444 -2.43 -28.63 -16.15
N THR A 445 -3.42 -29.12 -16.88
CA THR A 445 -3.24 -30.18 -17.86
C THR A 445 -4.18 -29.95 -19.05
N THR A 446 -3.68 -30.13 -20.26
CA THR A 446 -4.51 -30.06 -21.46
C THR A 446 -5.44 -31.26 -21.57
N LYS A 447 -6.50 -31.14 -22.36
CA LYS A 447 -7.28 -32.29 -22.82
C LYS A 447 -6.36 -33.21 -23.63
N PRO A 448 -6.52 -34.55 -23.48
CA PRO A 448 -5.75 -35.50 -24.28
C PRO A 448 -6.09 -35.44 -25.77
N VAL A 449 -5.07 -35.51 -26.62
CA VAL A 449 -5.21 -35.59 -28.07
C VAL A 449 -4.71 -36.95 -28.53
N HIS A 450 -5.55 -37.70 -29.24
CA HIS A 450 -5.13 -38.98 -29.81
C HIS A 450 -4.40 -38.75 -31.14
N LEU A 451 -3.15 -39.16 -31.17
CA LEU A 451 -2.34 -39.17 -32.39
C LEU A 451 -1.95 -40.59 -32.73
N TYR A 452 -2.11 -40.95 -33.98
CA TYR A 452 -1.71 -42.25 -34.43
C TYR A 452 -1.16 -42.21 -35.85
N ARG A 453 -0.16 -43.06 -36.11
CA ARG A 453 0.33 -43.45 -37.42
C ARG A 453 0.69 -44.93 -37.42
N TYR A 454 0.25 -45.63 -38.42
CA TYR A 454 0.52 -47.03 -38.57
C TYR A 454 1.91 -47.25 -39.17
N ALA A 455 2.68 -48.16 -38.58
CA ALA A 455 3.92 -48.59 -39.18
C ALA A 455 3.66 -49.24 -40.54
N THR A 456 4.51 -48.97 -41.51
CA THR A 456 4.42 -49.58 -42.86
C THR A 456 5.66 -50.43 -43.16
N ARG A 457 5.49 -51.36 -44.05
CA ARG A 457 6.59 -52.17 -44.64
C ARG A 457 6.26 -52.54 -46.03
N ILE A 458 7.30 -52.80 -46.79
CA ILE A 458 7.23 -53.43 -48.10
C ILE A 458 7.90 -54.80 -47.97
N THR A 459 7.23 -55.88 -48.41
CA THR A 459 7.73 -57.24 -48.36
C THR A 459 7.77 -57.84 -49.76
N GLY A 460 8.73 -58.77 -50.00
CA GLY A 460 8.82 -59.49 -51.27
C GLY A 460 9.12 -58.62 -52.48
N PHE A 461 9.78 -57.43 -52.23
CA PHE A 461 10.18 -56.60 -53.39
C PHE A 461 11.11 -57.30 -54.31
N ARG A 462 10.76 -57.33 -55.58
CA ARG A 462 11.53 -57.92 -56.69
C ARG A 462 11.35 -57.10 -57.96
N ALA A 463 12.45 -56.92 -58.66
CA ALA A 463 12.47 -56.35 -59.98
C ALA A 463 12.80 -57.46 -60.95
N HIS A 464 11.97 -57.74 -61.94
CA HIS A 464 12.16 -58.85 -62.87
C HIS A 464 11.68 -58.51 -64.29
N PRO A 465 12.21 -59.20 -65.30
CA PRO A 465 13.17 -60.29 -65.23
C PRO A 465 14.57 -59.80 -64.82
N ASP A 466 15.35 -60.71 -64.19
CA ASP A 466 16.74 -60.51 -63.88
C ASP A 466 17.49 -61.82 -64.30
N PRO A 467 18.40 -61.76 -65.24
CA PRO A 467 18.84 -60.61 -66.03
C PRO A 467 17.80 -60.15 -67.07
N VAL A 468 17.89 -58.84 -67.45
CA VAL A 468 17.05 -58.26 -68.51
C VAL A 468 17.90 -57.71 -69.66
N ARG A 469 17.36 -57.70 -70.88
CA ARG A 469 18.03 -57.03 -72.02
C ARG A 469 17.82 -55.52 -71.92
N LYS A 470 18.83 -54.78 -72.35
CA LYS A 470 18.72 -53.31 -72.43
C LYS A 470 17.48 -52.91 -73.24
N SER A 471 16.83 -51.85 -72.81
CA SER A 471 15.57 -51.27 -73.34
C SER A 471 14.35 -52.20 -73.25
N GLN A 472 14.43 -53.32 -72.53
CA GLN A 472 13.26 -54.13 -72.18
C GLN A 472 12.63 -53.70 -70.88
N PRO A 473 11.32 -53.94 -70.66
CA PRO A 473 10.63 -53.60 -69.49
C PRO A 473 11.06 -54.42 -68.28
N ILE A 474 11.22 -53.75 -67.13
CA ILE A 474 11.32 -54.30 -65.77
C ILE A 474 10.03 -54.07 -65.10
N SER A 475 9.39 -55.11 -64.57
CA SER A 475 8.21 -54.98 -63.67
C SER A 475 8.63 -55.19 -62.23
N PHE A 476 7.93 -54.53 -61.35
CA PHE A 476 8.17 -54.54 -59.90
C PHE A 476 7.06 -55.31 -59.20
N GLY A 477 7.46 -56.29 -58.39
CA GLY A 477 6.55 -57.00 -57.48
C GLY A 477 6.88 -56.68 -56.04
N GLY A 478 5.91 -56.88 -55.17
CA GLY A 478 6.04 -56.70 -53.77
C GLY A 478 4.69 -56.40 -53.11
N THR A 479 4.64 -56.32 -51.77
CA THR A 479 3.40 -56.06 -51.10
C THR A 479 3.65 -54.95 -50.06
N LEU A 480 2.95 -53.79 -50.19
CA LEU A 480 2.91 -52.72 -49.25
C LEU A 480 1.88 -53.02 -48.14
N GLN A 481 2.30 -52.98 -46.93
CA GLN A 481 1.48 -53.33 -45.79
C GLN A 481 1.57 -52.26 -44.69
N TYR A 482 0.50 -52.09 -43.87
CA TYR A 482 0.50 -51.31 -42.62
C TYR A 482 0.17 -52.21 -41.44
N LYS A 483 0.64 -51.84 -40.24
CA LYS A 483 0.43 -52.60 -39.01
C LYS A 483 -0.76 -52.04 -38.24
N LYS A 484 -1.88 -52.81 -38.16
CA LYS A 484 -3.03 -52.50 -37.34
C LYS A 484 -3.06 -53.40 -36.11
N GLY A 485 -2.81 -52.82 -34.92
CA GLY A 485 -2.62 -53.61 -33.71
C GLY A 485 -1.38 -54.51 -33.83
N THR A 486 -1.57 -55.83 -33.78
CA THR A 486 -0.49 -56.83 -33.92
C THR A 486 -0.35 -57.40 -35.34
N THR A 487 -1.31 -57.13 -36.23
CA THR A 487 -1.39 -57.74 -37.57
C THR A 487 -0.99 -56.76 -38.67
N TRP A 488 -0.37 -57.32 -39.72
CA TRP A 488 -0.07 -56.61 -40.97
C TRP A 488 -1.23 -56.76 -41.95
N GLN A 489 -1.72 -55.61 -42.41
CA GLN A 489 -2.81 -55.49 -43.35
C GLN A 489 -2.28 -54.94 -44.69
N PRO A 490 -2.83 -55.32 -45.84
CA PRO A 490 -2.50 -54.66 -47.11
C PRO A 490 -2.82 -53.16 -47.03
N LEU A 491 -1.95 -52.34 -47.61
CA LEU A 491 -2.21 -50.92 -47.79
C LEU A 491 -2.62 -50.68 -49.26
N ASP A 492 -3.92 -50.35 -49.40
CA ASP A 492 -4.52 -50.00 -50.69
C ASP A 492 -4.20 -48.52 -51.04
N SER A 493 -3.98 -48.27 -52.33
CA SER A 493 -3.75 -46.93 -52.88
C SER A 493 -2.58 -46.19 -52.26
N GLY A 494 -1.60 -46.88 -51.74
CA GLY A 494 -0.34 -46.31 -51.31
C GLY A 494 0.60 -46.05 -52.48
N SER A 495 1.37 -44.97 -52.45
CA SER A 495 2.27 -44.56 -53.54
C SER A 495 3.74 -44.56 -53.10
N PRO A 496 4.34 -45.73 -52.91
CA PRO A 496 5.76 -45.82 -52.59
C PRO A 496 6.64 -45.33 -53.76
N THR A 497 7.71 -44.66 -53.40
CA THR A 497 8.66 -44.07 -54.35
C THR A 497 9.72 -45.08 -54.75
N LEU A 498 9.89 -45.24 -56.04
CA LEU A 498 10.94 -46.09 -56.68
C LEU A 498 12.17 -45.23 -56.97
N TYR A 499 13.31 -45.79 -56.60
CA TYR A 499 14.62 -45.21 -56.86
C TYR A 499 15.52 -46.21 -57.61
N PHE A 500 16.43 -45.65 -58.36
CA PHE A 500 17.47 -46.46 -59.06
C PHE A 500 18.86 -45.93 -58.70
N LYS A 501 19.77 -46.88 -58.42
CA LYS A 501 21.18 -46.59 -58.18
C LYS A 501 22.01 -47.40 -59.23
N PRO A 502 22.62 -46.73 -60.22
CA PRO A 502 23.47 -47.40 -61.20
C PRO A 502 24.64 -48.14 -60.56
N ARG A 503 25.10 -49.22 -61.15
CA ARG A 503 26.28 -49.95 -60.69
C ARG A 503 27.48 -49.01 -60.60
N GLY A 504 28.21 -49.09 -59.51
CA GLY A 504 29.35 -48.22 -59.23
C GLY A 504 28.99 -46.82 -58.71
N SER A 505 27.69 -46.43 -58.63
CA SER A 505 27.22 -45.21 -58.01
C SER A 505 26.93 -45.41 -56.51
N THR A 506 27.08 -44.37 -55.72
CA THR A 506 26.66 -44.33 -54.33
C THR A 506 25.30 -43.68 -54.16
N THR A 507 24.74 -43.02 -55.18
CA THR A 507 23.54 -42.19 -55.13
C THR A 507 22.33 -42.86 -55.73
N TYR A 508 21.20 -42.87 -55.04
CA TYR A 508 19.91 -43.25 -55.57
C TYR A 508 19.24 -42.05 -56.24
N HIS A 509 18.69 -42.28 -57.44
CA HIS A 509 17.93 -41.26 -58.16
C HIS A 509 16.45 -41.65 -58.16
N TYR A 510 15.59 -40.66 -58.02
CA TYR A 510 14.14 -40.80 -58.13
C TYR A 510 13.81 -41.33 -59.57
N VAL A 511 12.86 -42.26 -59.63
CA VAL A 511 12.37 -42.76 -60.89
C VAL A 511 10.90 -42.44 -61.08
N CYS A 512 10.05 -42.97 -60.24
CA CYS A 512 8.60 -42.74 -60.26
C CYS A 512 7.99 -43.17 -58.95
N GLU A 513 6.71 -42.96 -58.79
CA GLU A 513 5.89 -43.57 -57.76
C GLU A 513 5.21 -44.80 -58.33
N LEU A 514 5.12 -45.89 -57.54
CA LEU A 514 4.34 -47.05 -57.84
C LEU A 514 3.03 -46.99 -57.02
N ASP A 515 1.96 -47.55 -57.58
CA ASP A 515 0.72 -47.70 -56.88
C ASP A 515 0.60 -49.10 -56.26
N SER A 516 -0.12 -49.18 -55.14
CA SER A 516 -0.53 -50.46 -54.56
C SER A 516 -2.02 -50.68 -54.73
N ASP A 517 -2.39 -51.91 -55.09
CA ASP A 517 -3.78 -52.34 -55.26
C ASP A 517 -4.46 -52.61 -53.87
N LYS A 518 -5.73 -53.02 -53.92
CA LYS A 518 -6.53 -53.35 -52.71
C LYS A 518 -5.94 -54.53 -51.89
N HIS A 519 -5.04 -55.27 -52.43
CA HIS A 519 -4.29 -56.38 -51.80
C HIS A 519 -2.89 -55.92 -51.37
N GLY A 520 -2.54 -54.65 -51.60
CA GLY A 520 -1.24 -54.07 -51.33
C GLY A 520 -0.16 -54.43 -52.33
N HIS A 521 -0.51 -55.12 -53.45
CA HIS A 521 0.47 -55.49 -54.47
C HIS A 521 0.94 -54.23 -55.18
N LEU A 522 2.27 -54.14 -55.34
CA LEU A 522 2.91 -53.06 -56.08
C LEU A 522 2.76 -53.31 -57.60
N ILE A 523 2.38 -52.26 -58.29
CA ILE A 523 2.14 -52.26 -59.73
C ILE A 523 3.00 -51.18 -60.38
N GLY A 524 3.89 -51.56 -61.26
CA GLY A 524 4.69 -50.60 -62.00
C GLY A 524 5.67 -51.26 -62.93
N MET A 525 6.09 -50.53 -63.97
CA MET A 525 7.03 -51.01 -65.00
C MET A 525 7.91 -49.85 -65.45
N VAL A 526 9.17 -50.07 -65.61
CA VAL A 526 10.13 -49.16 -66.23
C VAL A 526 11.01 -49.82 -67.22
N THR A 527 11.66 -49.06 -68.10
CA THR A 527 12.58 -49.59 -69.09
C THR A 527 13.98 -49.78 -68.51
N ALA A 528 14.61 -50.95 -68.76
CA ALA A 528 15.94 -51.25 -68.27
C ALA A 528 17.00 -50.59 -69.16
N GLU A 529 17.78 -49.66 -68.54
CA GLU A 529 18.83 -48.96 -69.29
C GLU A 529 20.24 -49.30 -68.84
N LYS A 530 20.44 -49.60 -67.57
CA LYS A 530 21.75 -49.87 -66.95
C LYS A 530 21.61 -50.87 -65.81
N ASP A 531 22.70 -51.58 -65.50
CA ASP A 531 22.83 -52.40 -64.31
C ASP A 531 22.67 -51.52 -63.05
N GLY A 532 22.03 -52.04 -62.04
CA GLY A 532 21.94 -51.31 -60.79
C GLY A 532 20.98 -51.87 -59.78
N THR A 533 20.93 -51.17 -58.66
CA THR A 533 20.07 -51.51 -57.55
C THR A 533 18.81 -50.65 -57.62
N TRP A 534 17.68 -51.30 -57.68
CA TRP A 534 16.37 -50.72 -57.51
C TRP A 534 16.02 -50.67 -56.00
N ALA A 535 15.43 -49.60 -55.56
CA ALA A 535 15.03 -49.42 -54.19
C ALA A 535 13.65 -48.85 -54.15
N ILE A 536 12.85 -49.27 -53.19
CA ILE A 536 11.51 -48.74 -53.00
C ILE A 536 11.26 -48.44 -51.50
N ALA A 537 10.57 -47.35 -51.21
CA ALA A 537 10.16 -47.01 -49.91
C ALA A 537 8.87 -46.13 -49.92
N LEU A 538 8.00 -46.30 -48.98
CA LEU A 538 6.95 -45.33 -48.72
C LEU A 538 7.60 -44.14 -48.02
N SER A 539 7.96 -43.11 -48.78
CA SER A 539 8.75 -41.98 -48.31
C SER A 539 7.96 -40.74 -48.01
N ARG A 540 6.72 -40.65 -48.51
CA ARG A 540 5.84 -39.50 -48.31
C ARG A 540 4.39 -39.94 -48.43
N GLU A 541 3.59 -39.62 -47.40
CA GLU A 541 2.15 -39.78 -47.41
C GLU A 541 1.49 -38.45 -47.04
N THR A 542 0.80 -37.85 -47.98
CA THR A 542 0.04 -36.61 -47.76
C THR A 542 -1.32 -36.93 -47.15
N GLY A 543 -1.52 -36.48 -45.90
CA GLY A 543 -2.79 -36.61 -45.20
C GLY A 543 -3.10 -37.97 -44.59
N ALA A 544 -2.23 -38.94 -44.71
CA ALA A 544 -2.46 -40.29 -44.22
C ALA A 544 -1.90 -40.56 -42.83
N HIS A 545 -2.46 -41.56 -42.18
CA HIS A 545 -2.06 -42.03 -40.86
C HIS A 545 -0.95 -43.10 -40.92
N TYR A 546 0.02 -42.95 -41.86
CA TYR A 546 1.06 -43.93 -42.07
C TYR A 546 2.46 -43.35 -41.81
N LEU A 547 3.37 -44.19 -41.31
CA LEU A 547 4.79 -43.88 -41.18
C LEU A 547 5.50 -44.26 -42.50
N ARG A 548 6.65 -43.62 -42.70
CA ARG A 548 7.57 -44.06 -43.78
C ARG A 548 7.99 -45.49 -43.57
N SER A 549 8.12 -46.26 -44.67
CA SER A 549 8.68 -47.59 -44.58
C SER A 549 10.21 -47.59 -44.61
N ALA A 550 10.82 -48.63 -44.10
CA ALA A 550 12.19 -48.90 -44.43
C ALA A 550 12.33 -49.11 -45.97
N GLN A 551 13.46 -48.67 -46.53
CA GLN A 551 13.83 -48.94 -47.92
C GLN A 551 14.15 -50.42 -48.11
N VAL A 552 13.59 -51.01 -49.12
CA VAL A 552 13.95 -52.36 -49.58
C VAL A 552 14.53 -52.27 -50.95
N THR A 553 15.42 -53.21 -51.30
CA THR A 553 16.21 -53.16 -52.55
C THR A 553 16.26 -54.47 -53.26
N ASP A 554 16.41 -54.42 -54.59
CA ASP A 554 16.72 -55.55 -55.45
C ASP A 554 17.67 -55.10 -56.56
N TYR A 555 18.55 -55.97 -56.98
CA TYR A 555 19.55 -55.71 -58.06
C TYR A 555 19.11 -56.33 -59.35
N VAL A 556 19.31 -55.63 -60.46
CA VAL A 556 19.03 -56.14 -61.80
C VAL A 556 20.26 -56.00 -62.67
N ASP A 557 20.64 -57.12 -63.34
CA ASP A 557 21.67 -57.21 -64.35
C ASP A 557 21.07 -56.94 -65.75
N VAL A 558 21.58 -55.88 -66.43
CA VAL A 558 21.09 -55.45 -67.75
C VAL A 558 22.13 -55.88 -68.79
N ARG A 559 21.71 -56.68 -69.73
CA ARG A 559 22.58 -57.29 -70.78
C ARG A 559 22.29 -56.72 -72.14
#